data_78d506ba8186b9aff75956491fe52f58
#
_entry.id   78d506ba8186b9aff75956491fe52f58
#
_cell.length_a   1.000
_cell.length_b   1.000
_cell.length_c   1.000
_cell.angle_alpha   90.00
_cell.angle_beta   90.00
_cell.angle_gamma   90.00
#
_symmetry.space_group_name_H-M   'P 1'
#
loop_
_entity.id
_entity.type
_entity.pdbx_description
1 polymer ?
#
loop_
_entity_poly.entity_id
_entity_poly.type
_entity_poly.pdbx_seq_one_letter_code
_entity_poly.pdbx_strand_id
1 'polypeptide(L)'
;MSIRFASAASAVALIACFATPAFAGETQAAPAGPADETEIAVTEADQAAVALRAIEPIDLATATGQEEEASAITISGSATLTSDYRFRGVSQSDEGMAVQGGFTISHSSGFYVGTWGSNLSGWGTFGGANMELDIYAGYKLPVGEGTLDLGGTWYMYPSGADTTDFAELYAKLSGAAGPVSLTATVAYAPSQEALGNAFPVGRPANPGDKEDNLYLSGDATYGVSGAPITLKAHIGYSDGNPGLGPNGTSIAPTGTYLDWSLGVDIVPISGLTLSAAYVDTDISEAEANLIRPNFATLD
;
A
#
# COMPACT_ATOMS: atom_id res chain seq x y z
N MET A 1 7.29 -9.93 -37.66
CA MET A 1 6.98 -9.91 -36.22
C MET A 1 7.48 -8.59 -35.68
N SER A 2 6.66 -7.55 -35.74
CA SER A 2 7.03 -6.18 -35.34
C SER A 2 6.45 -5.94 -33.96
N ILE A 3 7.30 -5.90 -32.97
CA ILE A 3 6.94 -5.49 -31.61
C ILE A 3 6.74 -3.97 -31.66
N ARG A 4 5.50 -3.51 -31.60
CA ARG A 4 5.19 -2.11 -31.40
C ARG A 4 5.15 -1.89 -29.91
N PHE A 5 6.15 -1.21 -29.36
CA PHE A 5 6.05 -0.61 -28.05
C PHE A 5 5.00 0.49 -28.12
N ALA A 6 3.85 0.27 -27.49
CA ALA A 6 2.92 1.35 -27.20
C ALA A 6 3.63 2.29 -26.22
N SER A 7 3.61 3.59 -26.51
CA SER A 7 4.16 4.60 -25.62
C SER A 7 3.24 4.75 -24.42
N ALA A 8 3.42 3.90 -23.41
CA ALA A 8 2.87 4.17 -22.09
C ALA A 8 3.57 5.41 -21.54
N ALA A 9 2.82 6.40 -21.15
CA ALA A 9 3.36 7.55 -20.44
C ALA A 9 3.94 7.05 -19.12
N SER A 10 5.27 6.96 -19.06
CA SER A 10 5.99 6.52 -17.85
C SER A 10 5.85 7.63 -16.80
N ALA A 11 4.95 7.46 -15.85
CA ALA A 11 4.90 8.30 -14.68
C ALA A 11 6.08 7.92 -13.78
N VAL A 12 7.08 8.77 -13.69
CA VAL A 12 8.12 8.68 -12.67
C VAL A 12 7.58 9.39 -11.44
N ALA A 13 7.16 8.64 -10.43
CA ALA A 13 6.75 9.18 -9.16
C ALA A 13 8.00 9.55 -8.34
N LEU A 14 8.16 10.82 -8.00
CA LEU A 14 9.14 11.27 -7.02
C LEU A 14 8.45 11.42 -5.67
N ILE A 15 8.82 10.59 -4.72
CA ILE A 15 8.22 10.55 -3.39
C ILE A 15 9.20 11.15 -2.37
N ALA A 16 8.75 12.08 -1.56
CA ALA A 16 9.51 12.59 -0.43
C ALA A 16 8.75 12.30 0.88
N CYS A 17 9.35 11.50 1.76
CA CYS A 17 8.83 11.23 3.09
C CYS A 17 9.52 12.13 4.11
N PHE A 18 8.75 12.79 4.97
CA PHE A 18 9.27 13.61 6.07
C PHE A 18 8.91 12.95 7.40
N ALA A 19 9.95 12.59 8.15
CA ALA A 19 9.79 12.17 9.55
C ALA A 19 10.09 13.37 10.46
N THR A 20 9.30 13.56 11.51
CA THR A 20 9.60 14.54 12.55
C THR A 20 10.76 14.05 13.39
N PRO A 21 11.83 14.84 13.59
CA PRO A 21 12.94 14.41 14.43
C PRO A 21 12.51 14.35 15.91
N ALA A 22 12.69 13.20 16.54
CA ALA A 22 12.73 13.11 17.99
C ALA A 22 14.04 13.74 18.47
N PHE A 23 13.98 14.63 19.45
CA PHE A 23 15.17 15.17 20.09
C PHE A 23 15.92 14.05 20.81
N ALA A 24 17.04 13.59 20.27
CA ALA A 24 17.95 12.68 20.93
C ALA A 24 18.97 13.48 21.71
N GLY A 25 19.04 13.25 23.02
CA GLY A 25 20.18 13.65 23.87
C GLY A 25 21.38 12.75 23.54
N GLU A 26 22.55 13.35 23.34
CA GLU A 26 23.80 12.64 23.09
C GLU A 26 24.14 11.67 24.21
N THR A 27 24.36 10.40 23.90
CA THR A 27 25.17 9.49 24.68
C THR A 27 26.04 8.61 23.78
N GLN A 28 27.24 8.47 24.22
CA GLN A 28 28.45 7.94 23.61
C GLN A 28 28.34 6.47 23.20
N ALA A 29 28.90 6.14 22.03
CA ALA A 29 28.88 4.85 21.35
C ALA A 29 29.57 3.74 22.16
N ALA A 30 28.94 2.57 22.20
CA ALA A 30 29.56 1.27 22.40
C ALA A 30 29.46 0.45 21.09
N PRO A 31 30.39 -0.49 20.81
CA PRO A 31 30.56 -1.05 19.47
C PRO A 31 29.44 -2.00 19.09
N ALA A 32 29.03 -1.88 17.82
CA ALA A 32 27.97 -2.61 17.17
C ALA A 32 28.20 -4.13 17.15
N GLY A 33 27.22 -4.86 17.70
CA GLY A 33 26.91 -6.21 17.26
C GLY A 33 26.07 -6.14 15.96
N PRO A 34 25.96 -7.23 15.21
CA PRO A 34 25.26 -7.20 13.93
C PRO A 34 23.79 -6.83 14.15
N ALA A 35 23.39 -5.76 13.50
CA ALA A 35 22.01 -5.29 13.50
C ALA A 35 21.13 -6.35 12.83
N ASP A 36 20.17 -6.86 13.58
CA ASP A 36 19.04 -7.60 13.04
C ASP A 36 18.07 -6.56 12.44
N GLU A 37 18.32 -6.22 11.17
CA GLU A 37 17.49 -5.31 10.42
C GLU A 37 16.48 -6.09 9.60
N THR A 38 15.38 -6.47 10.19
CA THR A 38 14.25 -6.94 9.40
C THR A 38 12.92 -6.62 10.06
N GLU A 39 12.47 -5.40 9.90
CA GLU A 39 11.05 -5.16 10.05
C GLU A 39 10.57 -4.23 8.93
N ILE A 40 10.16 -4.83 7.82
CA ILE A 40 9.39 -4.17 6.77
C ILE A 40 7.94 -4.55 6.99
N ALA A 41 7.21 -3.71 7.69
CA ALA A 41 5.76 -3.82 7.70
C ALA A 41 5.24 -3.22 6.40
N VAL A 42 5.02 -4.07 5.40
CA VAL A 42 4.42 -3.69 4.13
C VAL A 42 2.93 -3.94 4.25
N THR A 43 2.12 -2.89 4.25
CA THR A 43 0.65 -2.98 4.16
C THR A 43 0.23 -2.80 2.71
N GLU A 44 -1.00 -3.14 2.34
CA GLU A 44 -1.51 -2.96 0.97
C GLU A 44 -1.48 -1.53 0.47
N ALA A 45 -1.53 -0.56 1.37
CA ALA A 45 -1.18 0.81 1.08
C ALA A 45 0.20 0.97 0.42
N ASP A 46 1.08 -0.03 0.58
CA ASP A 46 2.43 0.00 0.04
C ASP A 46 2.55 -0.20 -1.46
N GLN A 47 1.52 -0.65 -2.12
CA GLN A 47 1.56 -0.72 -3.58
C GLN A 47 1.52 0.67 -4.23
N ALA A 48 0.99 1.61 -3.50
CA ALA A 48 0.99 3.00 -3.91
C ALA A 48 2.14 3.78 -3.30
N ALA A 49 2.58 3.38 -2.15
CA ALA A 49 3.68 4.02 -1.45
C ALA A 49 4.90 3.10 -1.48
N VAL A 50 5.67 3.24 -2.50
CA VAL A 50 7.03 2.75 -2.53
C VAL A 50 7.85 3.55 -1.52
N ALA A 51 7.47 3.69 -0.28
CA ALA A 51 8.32 4.26 0.76
C ALA A 51 7.66 4.32 2.13
N LEU A 52 7.39 3.21 2.75
CA LEU A 52 7.22 3.21 4.19
C LEU A 52 8.44 2.57 4.84
N ARG A 53 9.47 3.36 5.07
CA ARG A 53 10.41 2.99 6.11
C ARG A 53 9.88 3.57 7.42
N ALA A 54 9.72 2.71 8.41
CA ALA A 54 9.31 3.08 9.74
C ALA A 54 10.13 4.29 10.23
N ILE A 55 9.46 5.29 10.77
CA ILE A 55 10.07 6.24 11.68
C ILE A 55 10.62 5.40 12.81
N GLU A 56 11.85 5.67 13.23
CA GLU A 56 12.41 5.11 14.46
C GLU A 56 11.32 5.18 15.56
N PRO A 57 11.07 4.10 16.30
CA PRO A 57 10.02 4.09 17.31
C PRO A 57 10.23 5.24 18.29
N ILE A 58 9.18 6.02 18.50
CA ILE A 58 9.19 7.00 19.58
C ILE A 58 9.07 6.20 20.86
N ASP A 59 10.15 6.11 21.60
CA ASP A 59 10.14 5.51 22.93
C ASP A 59 9.44 6.46 23.92
N LEU A 60 8.23 6.09 24.29
CA LEU A 60 7.44 6.85 25.26
C LEU A 60 7.98 6.70 26.70
N ALA A 61 8.93 5.78 26.94
CA ALA A 61 9.46 5.48 28.27
C ALA A 61 10.48 6.51 28.75
N THR A 62 11.11 7.31 27.89
CA THR A 62 12.16 8.28 28.27
C THR A 62 11.65 9.48 29.08
N ALA A 63 10.34 9.64 29.26
CA ALA A 63 9.79 10.77 30.04
C ALA A 63 9.80 10.57 31.56
N THR A 64 10.12 9.41 32.11
CA THR A 64 9.92 9.11 33.54
C THR A 64 11.12 8.65 34.34
N GLY A 65 12.33 8.53 33.76
CA GLY A 65 13.56 8.27 34.53
C GLY A 65 13.57 6.94 35.32
N GLN A 66 12.80 5.94 34.88
CA GLN A 66 12.85 4.58 35.43
C GLN A 66 13.71 3.69 34.53
N GLU A 67 14.35 2.66 35.11
CA GLU A 67 15.10 1.64 34.37
C GLU A 67 14.24 1.09 33.23
N GLU A 68 14.79 1.16 32.03
CA GLU A 68 14.13 0.90 30.76
C GLU A 68 13.83 -0.60 30.60
N GLU A 69 12.69 -1.05 31.10
CA GLU A 69 12.08 -2.26 30.52
C GLU A 69 11.60 -1.87 29.11
N ALA A 70 12.11 -2.55 28.08
CA ALA A 70 11.71 -2.30 26.70
C ALA A 70 10.17 -2.25 26.60
N SER A 71 9.64 -1.14 26.12
CA SER A 71 8.18 -0.96 26.02
C SER A 71 7.58 -2.09 25.18
N ALA A 72 6.56 -2.74 25.72
CA ALA A 72 5.82 -3.76 24.97
C ALA A 72 5.06 -3.16 23.76
N ILE A 73 4.97 -1.83 23.69
CA ILE A 73 4.24 -1.09 22.67
C ILE A 73 5.24 -0.23 21.88
N THR A 74 5.16 -0.32 20.56
CA THR A 74 5.89 0.50 19.60
C THR A 74 4.90 1.28 18.75
N ILE A 75 5.16 2.57 18.52
CA ILE A 75 4.36 3.39 17.59
C ILE A 75 5.28 3.81 16.45
N SER A 76 4.87 3.51 15.23
CA SER A 76 5.54 3.95 14.01
C SER A 76 4.56 4.67 13.09
N GLY A 77 5.04 5.56 12.25
CA GLY A 77 4.19 6.27 11.33
C GLY A 77 5.00 7.00 10.26
N SER A 78 4.32 7.45 9.21
CA SER A 78 4.94 8.17 8.10
C SER A 78 3.99 9.18 7.49
N ALA A 79 4.57 10.13 6.77
CA ALA A 79 3.86 11.00 5.86
C ALA A 79 4.58 10.97 4.50
N THR A 80 3.83 10.85 3.41
CA THR A 80 4.34 10.72 2.05
C THR A 80 3.73 11.78 1.15
N LEU A 81 4.55 12.34 0.28
CA LEU A 81 4.11 13.13 -0.86
C LEU A 81 4.46 12.34 -2.13
N THR A 82 3.47 11.94 -2.90
CA THR A 82 3.66 11.21 -4.16
C THR A 82 3.10 12.01 -5.34
N SER A 83 3.69 11.85 -6.52
CA SER A 83 3.17 12.44 -7.76
C SER A 83 1.93 11.72 -8.29
N ASP A 84 1.72 10.46 -7.87
CA ASP A 84 0.59 9.64 -8.25
C ASP A 84 0.36 8.58 -7.18
N TYR A 85 -0.87 8.43 -6.70
CA TYR A 85 -1.26 7.34 -5.82
C TYR A 85 -1.77 6.19 -6.67
N ARG A 86 -1.13 5.03 -6.59
CA ARG A 86 -1.57 3.83 -7.31
C ARG A 86 -1.89 2.69 -6.34
N PHE A 87 -3.06 2.12 -6.52
CA PHE A 87 -3.50 0.90 -5.84
C PHE A 87 -3.57 -0.23 -6.86
N ARG A 88 -2.78 -1.30 -6.65
CA ARG A 88 -2.67 -2.43 -7.60
C ARG A 88 -2.45 -1.96 -9.05
N GLY A 89 -1.49 -1.05 -9.22
CA GLY A 89 -1.14 -0.48 -10.51
C GLY A 89 -2.07 0.62 -11.04
N VAL A 90 -3.29 0.75 -10.52
CA VAL A 90 -4.30 1.72 -10.99
C VAL A 90 -4.23 3.02 -10.20
N SER A 91 -4.15 4.16 -10.91
CA SER A 91 -4.10 5.48 -10.27
C SER A 91 -5.38 5.80 -9.50
N GLN A 92 -5.23 6.23 -8.26
CA GLN A 92 -6.30 6.67 -7.36
C GLN A 92 -6.33 8.19 -7.21
N SER A 93 -5.38 8.90 -7.81
CA SER A 93 -5.25 10.36 -7.76
C SER A 93 -5.26 11.01 -9.14
N ASP A 94 -5.73 10.30 -10.16
CA ASP A 94 -5.82 10.74 -11.56
C ASP A 94 -4.47 11.27 -12.10
N GLU A 95 -3.39 10.52 -11.80
CA GLU A 95 -2.00 10.90 -12.10
C GLU A 95 -1.57 12.24 -11.46
N GLY A 96 -2.33 12.69 -10.47
CA GLY A 96 -2.08 13.90 -9.70
C GLY A 96 -1.38 13.63 -8.38
N MET A 97 -0.92 14.70 -7.73
CA MET A 97 -0.24 14.60 -6.45
C MET A 97 -1.16 14.13 -5.34
N ALA A 98 -0.65 13.21 -4.50
CA ALA A 98 -1.30 12.80 -3.28
C ALA A 98 -0.43 13.02 -2.05
N VAL A 99 -1.09 13.39 -0.95
CA VAL A 99 -0.54 13.45 0.40
C VAL A 99 -1.10 12.29 1.17
N GLN A 100 -0.21 11.44 1.67
CA GLN A 100 -0.57 10.21 2.36
C GLN A 100 0.05 10.20 3.75
N GLY A 101 -0.57 9.50 4.68
CA GLY A 101 -0.01 9.36 5.99
C GLY A 101 -0.74 8.35 6.84
N GLY A 102 -0.02 7.82 7.83
CA GLY A 102 -0.60 6.85 8.74
C GLY A 102 0.32 6.54 9.90
N PHE A 103 -0.18 5.73 10.81
CA PHE A 103 0.60 5.20 11.92
C PHE A 103 0.13 3.80 12.31
N THR A 104 1.03 3.05 12.91
CA THR A 104 0.80 1.71 13.45
C THR A 104 1.19 1.67 14.91
N ILE A 105 0.38 1.03 15.72
CA ILE A 105 0.68 0.66 17.11
C ILE A 105 0.89 -0.85 17.11
N SER A 106 2.09 -1.28 17.46
CA SER A 106 2.47 -2.70 17.53
C SER A 106 2.74 -3.10 18.97
N HIS A 107 2.41 -4.34 19.32
CA HIS A 107 2.70 -4.94 20.61
C HIS A 107 3.72 -6.09 20.42
N SER A 108 4.62 -6.27 21.39
CA SER A 108 5.67 -7.30 21.37
C SER A 108 5.15 -8.74 21.23
N SER A 109 3.84 -8.97 21.44
CA SER A 109 3.21 -10.27 21.20
C SER A 109 2.95 -10.56 19.72
N GLY A 110 3.13 -9.58 18.81
CA GLY A 110 2.83 -9.68 17.39
C GLY A 110 1.54 -8.99 16.95
N PHE A 111 0.64 -8.59 17.87
CA PHE A 111 -0.55 -7.83 17.52
C PHE A 111 -0.20 -6.41 17.09
N TYR A 112 -0.93 -5.90 16.10
CA TYR A 112 -0.84 -4.50 15.69
C TYR A 112 -2.21 -3.99 15.22
N VAL A 113 -2.35 -2.67 15.27
CA VAL A 113 -3.46 -1.92 14.69
C VAL A 113 -2.93 -0.61 14.15
N GLY A 114 -3.47 -0.14 13.06
CA GLY A 114 -3.05 1.13 12.47
C GLY A 114 -4.13 1.77 11.64
N THR A 115 -3.78 2.92 11.12
CA THR A 115 -4.60 3.69 10.17
C THR A 115 -3.70 4.30 9.11
N TRP A 116 -4.25 4.47 7.93
CA TRP A 116 -3.61 5.16 6.83
C TRP A 116 -4.68 5.98 6.07
N GLY A 117 -4.26 6.95 5.31
CA GLY A 117 -5.16 7.71 4.47
C GLY A 117 -4.44 8.50 3.39
N SER A 118 -5.19 8.84 2.35
CA SER A 118 -4.75 9.59 1.17
C SER A 118 -5.87 10.46 0.63
N ASN A 119 -5.53 11.56 0.00
CA ASN A 119 -6.48 12.22 -0.89
C ASN A 119 -6.65 11.39 -2.18
N LEU A 120 -7.84 11.51 -2.76
CA LEU A 120 -8.25 10.83 -3.98
C LEU A 120 -8.62 11.83 -5.07
N SER A 121 -8.55 11.39 -6.33
CA SER A 121 -9.04 12.13 -7.48
C SER A 121 -9.40 11.15 -8.61
N GLY A 122 -10.25 11.59 -9.54
CA GLY A 122 -10.62 10.80 -10.72
C GLY A 122 -11.21 9.43 -10.38
N TRP A 123 -10.60 8.38 -10.86
CA TRP A 123 -11.03 6.99 -10.62
C TRP A 123 -11.13 6.62 -9.14
N GLY A 124 -10.19 7.05 -8.30
CA GLY A 124 -10.15 6.74 -6.87
C GLY A 124 -11.27 7.36 -6.04
N THR A 125 -12.08 8.26 -6.61
CA THR A 125 -13.16 8.95 -5.88
C THR A 125 -14.42 8.09 -5.80
N PHE A 126 -14.35 6.96 -5.12
CA PHE A 126 -15.48 6.07 -4.93
C PHE A 126 -16.66 6.78 -4.27
N GLY A 127 -17.80 6.80 -4.99
CA GLY A 127 -18.96 7.55 -4.56
C GLY A 127 -18.76 9.07 -4.45
N GLY A 128 -17.72 9.61 -5.09
CA GLY A 128 -17.37 11.03 -5.02
C GLY A 128 -16.57 11.43 -3.76
N ALA A 129 -16.05 10.47 -3.00
CA ALA A 129 -15.14 10.75 -1.90
C ALA A 129 -13.85 11.39 -2.41
N ASN A 130 -13.30 12.33 -1.66
CA ASN A 130 -12.01 12.95 -1.96
C ASN A 130 -10.88 12.47 -1.05
N MET A 131 -11.18 11.49 -0.20
CA MET A 131 -10.25 10.90 0.74
C MET A 131 -10.54 9.41 0.94
N GLU A 132 -9.49 8.62 1.05
CA GLU A 132 -9.50 7.25 1.57
C GLU A 132 -8.95 7.25 2.99
N LEU A 133 -9.57 6.49 3.85
CA LEU A 133 -9.14 6.26 5.23
C LEU A 133 -9.26 4.78 5.54
N ASP A 134 -8.15 4.17 5.89
CA ASP A 134 -8.07 2.75 6.21
C ASP A 134 -7.86 2.55 7.70
N ILE A 135 -8.49 1.53 8.24
CA ILE A 135 -8.16 0.96 9.54
C ILE A 135 -7.77 -0.49 9.31
N TYR A 136 -6.60 -0.86 9.77
CA TYR A 136 -6.11 -2.23 9.66
C TYR A 136 -5.66 -2.78 11.00
N ALA A 137 -5.76 -4.10 11.14
CA ALA A 137 -5.26 -4.81 12.29
C ALA A 137 -4.79 -6.21 11.90
N GLY A 138 -3.83 -6.75 12.64
CA GLY A 138 -3.31 -8.07 12.34
C GLY A 138 -2.46 -8.65 13.44
N TYR A 139 -1.89 -9.78 13.11
CA TYR A 139 -1.01 -10.55 13.98
C TYR A 139 0.15 -11.15 13.20
N LYS A 140 1.37 -10.77 13.57
CA LYS A 140 2.60 -11.31 13.02
C LYS A 140 3.09 -12.47 13.87
N LEU A 141 3.42 -13.57 13.24
CA LEU A 141 4.02 -14.73 13.91
C LEU A 141 5.26 -15.21 13.15
N PRO A 142 6.35 -15.54 13.86
CA PRO A 142 7.52 -16.11 13.24
C PRO A 142 7.21 -17.53 12.72
N VAL A 143 7.65 -17.84 11.50
CA VAL A 143 7.51 -19.17 10.87
C VAL A 143 8.85 -19.54 10.24
N GLY A 144 9.62 -20.38 10.92
CA GLY A 144 11.00 -20.68 10.54
C GLY A 144 11.88 -19.45 10.60
N GLU A 145 12.51 -19.09 9.48
CA GLU A 145 13.32 -17.86 9.34
C GLU A 145 12.49 -16.69 8.75
N GLY A 146 11.20 -16.89 8.58
CA GLY A 146 10.29 -15.90 8.02
C GLY A 146 9.24 -15.45 9.00
N THR A 147 8.33 -14.60 8.52
CA THR A 147 7.18 -14.09 9.26
C THR A 147 5.92 -14.33 8.48
N LEU A 148 4.90 -14.88 9.13
CA LEU A 148 3.53 -14.91 8.63
C LEU A 148 2.74 -13.79 9.30
N ASP A 149 2.18 -12.90 8.49
CA ASP A 149 1.31 -11.80 8.91
C ASP A 149 -0.12 -12.09 8.47
N LEU A 150 -1.04 -12.15 9.41
CA LEU A 150 -2.47 -12.37 9.17
C LEU A 150 -3.23 -11.15 9.65
N GLY A 151 -4.02 -10.56 8.80
CA GLY A 151 -4.74 -9.34 9.16
C GLY A 151 -5.91 -9.03 8.26
N GLY A 152 -6.43 -7.83 8.42
CA GLY A 152 -7.50 -7.29 7.59
C GLY A 152 -7.48 -5.78 7.60
N THR A 153 -8.01 -5.22 6.53
CA THR A 153 -8.18 -3.79 6.30
C THR A 153 -9.65 -3.47 6.09
N TRP A 154 -10.10 -2.40 6.68
CA TRP A 154 -11.37 -1.76 6.40
C TRP A 154 -11.09 -0.46 5.64
N TYR A 155 -11.43 -0.46 4.36
CA TYR A 155 -11.31 0.69 3.48
C TYR A 155 -12.54 1.56 3.60
N MET A 156 -12.36 2.84 3.88
CA MET A 156 -13.42 3.82 4.06
C MET A 156 -13.25 4.99 3.12
N TYR A 157 -14.36 5.50 2.62
CA TYR A 157 -14.41 6.64 1.71
C TYR A 157 -15.27 7.76 2.29
N PRO A 158 -14.74 8.52 3.29
CA PRO A 158 -15.50 9.55 4.01
C PRO A 158 -16.07 10.60 3.08
N SER A 159 -17.32 10.96 3.31
CA SER A 159 -18.09 11.92 2.49
C SER A 159 -18.41 11.46 1.08
N GLY A 160 -18.11 10.23 0.73
CA GLY A 160 -18.62 9.56 -0.47
C GLY A 160 -20.10 9.21 -0.33
N ALA A 161 -20.67 8.66 -1.39
CA ALA A 161 -22.02 8.11 -1.36
C ALA A 161 -22.06 6.84 -0.49
N ASP A 162 -23.27 6.41 -0.12
CA ASP A 162 -23.46 5.17 0.63
C ASP A 162 -22.91 3.94 -0.12
N THR A 163 -22.51 2.90 0.62
CA THR A 163 -22.09 1.59 0.10
C THR A 163 -20.81 1.66 -0.75
N THR A 164 -19.77 2.31 -0.23
CA THR A 164 -18.44 2.33 -0.84
C THR A 164 -17.37 1.64 0.00
N ASP A 165 -17.62 1.53 1.31
CA ASP A 165 -16.67 0.95 2.26
C ASP A 165 -16.66 -0.58 2.15
N PHE A 166 -15.48 -1.18 2.21
CA PHE A 166 -15.33 -2.64 2.14
C PHE A 166 -14.20 -3.16 3.03
N ALA A 167 -14.30 -4.45 3.37
CA ALA A 167 -13.29 -5.17 4.13
C ALA A 167 -12.49 -6.09 3.22
N GLU A 168 -11.20 -6.23 3.52
CA GLU A 168 -10.34 -7.23 2.92
C GLU A 168 -9.50 -7.92 4.00
N LEU A 169 -9.34 -9.24 3.89
CA LEU A 169 -8.47 -10.05 4.73
C LEU A 169 -7.21 -10.39 3.97
N TYR A 170 -6.08 -10.49 4.66
CA TYR A 170 -4.82 -10.86 4.03
C TYR A 170 -3.99 -11.86 4.84
N ALA A 171 -3.16 -12.58 4.12
CA ALA A 171 -2.07 -13.38 4.65
C ALA A 171 -0.81 -13.04 3.86
N LYS A 172 0.26 -12.61 4.55
CA LYS A 172 1.56 -12.28 3.97
C LYS A 172 2.63 -13.18 4.56
N LEU A 173 3.42 -13.82 3.71
CA LEU A 173 4.58 -14.61 4.13
C LEU A 173 5.84 -13.92 3.64
N SER A 174 6.66 -13.45 4.58
CA SER A 174 7.92 -12.76 4.29
C SER A 174 9.11 -13.57 4.75
N GLY A 175 10.23 -13.47 4.03
CA GLY A 175 11.48 -14.14 4.40
C GLY A 175 12.63 -13.69 3.50
N ALA A 176 13.85 -14.11 3.88
CA ALA A 176 15.07 -13.80 3.13
C ALA A 176 15.49 -14.97 2.23
N ALA A 177 15.90 -14.67 1.01
CA ALA A 177 16.55 -15.60 0.08
C ALA A 177 17.93 -15.03 -0.28
N GLY A 178 18.93 -15.32 0.54
CA GLY A 178 20.25 -14.68 0.45
C GLY A 178 20.15 -13.17 0.75
N PRO A 179 20.61 -12.29 -0.15
CA PRO A 179 20.54 -10.82 0.07
C PRO A 179 19.19 -10.20 -0.31
N VAL A 180 18.24 -11.00 -0.78
CA VAL A 180 16.93 -10.54 -1.24
C VAL A 180 15.88 -10.86 -0.19
N SER A 181 15.09 -9.88 0.22
CA SER A 181 13.87 -10.10 0.99
C SER A 181 12.72 -10.35 0.03
N LEU A 182 11.92 -11.36 0.32
CA LEU A 182 10.76 -11.74 -0.50
C LEU A 182 9.50 -11.70 0.37
N THR A 183 8.40 -11.26 -0.23
CA THR A 183 7.06 -11.34 0.38
C THR A 183 6.08 -11.92 -0.64
N ALA A 184 5.27 -12.87 -0.20
CA ALA A 184 4.13 -13.36 -0.96
C ALA A 184 2.85 -13.00 -0.22
N THR A 185 1.88 -12.43 -0.93
CA THR A 185 0.60 -11.96 -0.35
C THR A 185 -0.57 -12.68 -1.01
N VAL A 186 -1.54 -13.04 -0.19
CA VAL A 186 -2.91 -13.36 -0.62
C VAL A 186 -3.83 -12.41 0.12
N ALA A 187 -4.62 -11.63 -0.62
CA ALA A 187 -5.62 -10.74 -0.07
C ALA A 187 -7.00 -11.12 -0.65
N TYR A 188 -8.03 -11.14 0.19
CA TYR A 188 -9.36 -11.54 -0.20
C TYR A 188 -10.40 -10.62 0.44
N ALA A 189 -11.09 -9.88 -0.39
CA ALA A 189 -12.27 -9.13 -0.02
C ALA A 189 -13.50 -10.05 -0.21
N PRO A 190 -14.16 -10.49 0.87
CA PRO A 190 -15.33 -11.36 0.75
C PRO A 190 -16.49 -10.63 0.08
N SER A 191 -17.44 -11.41 -0.42
CA SER A 191 -18.60 -10.90 -1.18
C SER A 191 -19.35 -9.81 -0.43
N GLN A 192 -19.28 -8.59 -0.94
CA GLN A 192 -19.80 -7.35 -0.36
C GLN A 192 -20.54 -6.53 -1.41
N GLU A 193 -21.50 -5.74 -0.96
CA GLU A 193 -22.30 -4.90 -1.85
C GLU A 193 -21.45 -3.78 -2.50
N ALA A 194 -20.49 -3.23 -1.78
CA ALA A 194 -19.58 -2.23 -2.32
C ALA A 194 -18.79 -2.71 -3.54
N LEU A 195 -18.51 -4.02 -3.63
CA LEU A 195 -17.81 -4.66 -4.74
C LEU A 195 -18.77 -5.28 -5.77
N GLY A 196 -20.07 -5.20 -5.52
CA GLY A 196 -21.12 -5.72 -6.39
C GLY A 196 -21.24 -4.92 -7.67
N ASN A 197 -21.90 -5.50 -8.66
CA ASN A 197 -21.91 -4.99 -10.02
C ASN A 197 -23.19 -4.21 -10.32
N ALA A 198 -23.26 -2.95 -9.89
CA ALA A 198 -24.39 -2.07 -10.23
C ALA A 198 -24.32 -1.57 -11.69
N PHE A 199 -23.11 -1.48 -12.27
CA PHE A 199 -22.90 -1.00 -13.65
C PHE A 199 -21.92 -1.91 -14.39
N PRO A 200 -22.32 -3.18 -14.69
CA PRO A 200 -21.46 -4.10 -15.42
C PRO A 200 -21.27 -3.66 -16.86
N VAL A 201 -20.05 -3.70 -17.35
CA VAL A 201 -19.79 -3.50 -18.77
C VAL A 201 -20.48 -4.62 -19.57
N GLY A 202 -21.44 -4.25 -20.40
CA GLY A 202 -22.16 -5.18 -21.28
C GLY A 202 -23.19 -6.10 -20.62
N ARG A 203 -23.58 -5.83 -19.37
CA ARG A 203 -24.66 -6.57 -18.65
C ARG A 203 -25.67 -5.60 -18.05
N PRO A 204 -26.91 -6.04 -17.77
CA PRO A 204 -27.85 -5.25 -16.99
C PRO A 204 -27.31 -4.96 -15.60
N ALA A 205 -27.52 -3.75 -15.09
CA ALA A 205 -27.21 -3.42 -13.71
C ALA A 205 -28.08 -4.26 -12.75
N ASN A 206 -27.46 -4.80 -11.71
CA ASN A 206 -28.14 -5.53 -10.65
C ASN A 206 -27.84 -4.86 -9.29
N PRO A 207 -28.52 -3.76 -8.93
CA PRO A 207 -28.32 -3.11 -7.65
C PRO A 207 -28.53 -4.09 -6.49
N GLY A 208 -27.58 -4.09 -5.55
CA GLY A 208 -27.59 -4.99 -4.38
C GLY A 208 -26.91 -6.34 -4.58
N ASP A 209 -26.41 -6.65 -5.78
CA ASP A 209 -25.52 -7.78 -5.96
C ASP A 209 -24.26 -7.61 -5.11
N LYS A 210 -23.70 -8.73 -4.66
CA LYS A 210 -22.48 -8.77 -3.86
C LYS A 210 -21.45 -9.60 -4.60
N GLU A 211 -20.26 -9.03 -4.72
CA GLU A 211 -19.13 -9.69 -5.36
C GLU A 211 -17.91 -9.64 -4.47
N ASP A 212 -16.96 -10.49 -4.74
CA ASP A 212 -15.70 -10.62 -4.02
C ASP A 212 -14.52 -10.20 -4.90
N ASN A 213 -13.35 -10.13 -4.30
CA ASN A 213 -12.09 -9.92 -5.00
C ASN A 213 -10.98 -10.74 -4.37
N LEU A 214 -10.18 -11.39 -5.21
CA LEU A 214 -8.94 -12.04 -4.82
C LEU A 214 -7.77 -11.27 -5.41
N TYR A 215 -6.75 -11.02 -4.59
CA TYR A 215 -5.49 -10.46 -5.02
C TYR A 215 -4.32 -11.33 -4.57
N LEU A 216 -3.42 -11.62 -5.48
CA LEU A 216 -2.20 -12.38 -5.22
C LEU A 216 -1.01 -11.51 -5.61
N SER A 217 0.00 -11.40 -4.75
CA SER A 217 1.21 -10.67 -5.13
C SER A 217 2.49 -11.29 -4.63
N GLY A 218 3.57 -10.89 -5.28
CA GLY A 218 4.94 -11.20 -4.91
C GLY A 218 5.82 -9.95 -4.98
N ASP A 219 6.57 -9.72 -3.90
CA ASP A 219 7.46 -8.57 -3.76
C ASP A 219 8.90 -9.05 -3.54
N ALA A 220 9.86 -8.32 -4.05
CA ALA A 220 11.28 -8.54 -3.84
C ALA A 220 11.98 -7.22 -3.54
N THR A 221 12.81 -7.19 -2.50
CA THR A 221 13.65 -6.05 -2.17
C THR A 221 15.10 -6.45 -2.03
N TYR A 222 16.02 -5.59 -2.48
CA TYR A 222 17.45 -5.81 -2.40
C TYR A 222 18.17 -4.54 -1.93
N GLY A 223 18.74 -4.59 -0.72
CA GLY A 223 19.60 -3.52 -0.21
C GLY A 223 20.98 -3.55 -0.87
N VAL A 224 21.39 -2.47 -1.50
CA VAL A 224 22.69 -2.35 -2.16
C VAL A 224 23.78 -2.18 -1.11
N SER A 225 24.68 -3.16 -1.01
CA SER A 225 25.75 -3.13 -0.01
C SER A 225 26.62 -1.88 -0.13
N GLY A 226 26.79 -1.18 0.99
CA GLY A 226 27.62 0.04 1.07
C GLY A 226 26.96 1.31 0.50
N ALA A 227 25.69 1.26 0.15
CA ALA A 227 24.92 2.43 -0.32
C ALA A 227 23.55 2.50 0.40
N PRO A 228 23.02 3.69 0.65
CA PRO A 228 21.70 3.87 1.21
C PRO A 228 20.61 3.68 0.12
N ILE A 229 20.69 2.59 -0.64
CA ILE A 229 19.86 2.33 -1.81
C ILE A 229 19.21 0.97 -1.66
N THR A 230 17.90 0.90 -1.91
CA THR A 230 17.14 -0.35 -1.99
C THR A 230 16.47 -0.44 -3.36
N LEU A 231 16.64 -1.56 -4.03
CA LEU A 231 15.91 -1.88 -5.27
C LEU A 231 14.66 -2.69 -4.90
N LYS A 232 13.57 -2.45 -5.63
CA LYS A 232 12.25 -3.05 -5.36
C LYS A 232 11.64 -3.56 -6.65
N ALA A 233 10.96 -4.69 -6.57
CA ALA A 233 10.17 -5.26 -7.65
C ALA A 233 8.88 -5.82 -7.08
N HIS A 234 7.81 -5.66 -7.82
CA HIS A 234 6.48 -6.15 -7.49
C HIS A 234 5.83 -6.77 -8.71
N ILE A 235 5.00 -7.79 -8.49
CA ILE A 235 4.05 -8.34 -9.45
C ILE A 235 2.77 -8.73 -8.70
N GLY A 236 1.63 -8.36 -9.24
CA GLY A 236 0.32 -8.66 -8.69
C GLY A 236 -0.63 -9.26 -9.73
N TYR A 237 -1.63 -9.97 -9.25
CA TYR A 237 -2.75 -10.49 -10.03
C TYR A 237 -4.05 -10.24 -9.28
N SER A 238 -4.95 -9.53 -9.91
CA SER A 238 -6.29 -9.24 -9.40
C SER A 238 -7.32 -10.10 -10.12
N ASP A 239 -8.25 -10.66 -9.36
CA ASP A 239 -9.41 -11.41 -9.87
C ASP A 239 -10.66 -10.95 -9.11
N GLY A 240 -11.49 -10.20 -9.77
CA GLY A 240 -12.68 -9.63 -9.18
C GLY A 240 -13.75 -9.37 -10.22
N ASN A 241 -14.74 -8.60 -9.83
CA ASN A 241 -15.89 -8.31 -10.65
C ASN A 241 -15.60 -7.17 -11.64
N PRO A 242 -15.67 -7.40 -12.94
CA PRO A 242 -15.49 -6.34 -13.93
C PRO A 242 -16.65 -5.35 -13.88
N GLY A 243 -16.35 -4.07 -13.86
CA GLY A 243 -17.32 -3.00 -13.84
C GLY A 243 -17.32 -2.25 -12.51
N LEU A 244 -18.45 -1.62 -12.23
CA LEU A 244 -18.56 -0.68 -11.11
C LEU A 244 -19.63 -1.16 -10.15
N GLY A 245 -19.27 -1.16 -8.87
CA GLY A 245 -20.20 -1.34 -7.77
C GLY A 245 -21.19 -0.19 -7.64
N PRO A 246 -22.12 -0.26 -6.69
CA PRO A 246 -22.95 0.88 -6.34
C PRO A 246 -22.05 2.07 -6.01
N ASN A 247 -22.42 3.25 -6.47
CA ASN A 247 -21.63 4.47 -6.27
C ASN A 247 -20.22 4.46 -6.90
N GLY A 248 -19.93 3.55 -7.80
CA GLY A 248 -18.71 3.55 -8.56
C GLY A 248 -17.53 2.82 -7.92
N THR A 249 -17.72 2.10 -6.84
CA THR A 249 -16.66 1.34 -6.18
C THR A 249 -16.22 0.17 -7.06
N SER A 250 -14.93 0.04 -7.31
CA SER A 250 -14.34 -1.15 -7.91
C SER A 250 -12.85 -1.23 -7.62
N ILE A 251 -12.40 -2.39 -7.18
CA ILE A 251 -10.98 -2.68 -6.95
C ILE A 251 -10.38 -3.58 -8.04
N ALA A 252 -11.20 -4.04 -8.97
CA ALA A 252 -10.80 -4.80 -10.15
C ALA A 252 -11.60 -4.35 -11.37
N PRO A 253 -11.35 -3.13 -11.89
CA PRO A 253 -12.24 -2.47 -12.86
C PRO A 253 -12.46 -3.24 -14.14
N THR A 254 -11.50 -4.05 -14.57
CA THR A 254 -11.57 -4.89 -15.78
C THR A 254 -11.84 -6.37 -15.48
N GLY A 255 -11.98 -6.73 -14.21
CA GLY A 255 -12.13 -8.10 -13.71
C GLY A 255 -10.78 -8.69 -13.34
N THR A 256 -10.13 -9.37 -14.28
CA THR A 256 -8.79 -9.92 -14.06
C THR A 256 -7.74 -9.05 -14.74
N TYR A 257 -6.67 -8.75 -14.04
CA TYR A 257 -5.50 -8.07 -14.61
C TYR A 257 -4.23 -8.35 -13.81
N LEU A 258 -3.10 -8.10 -14.44
CA LEU A 258 -1.78 -8.09 -13.82
C LEU A 258 -1.32 -6.66 -13.60
N ASP A 259 -0.64 -6.43 -12.49
CA ASP A 259 0.11 -5.22 -12.23
C ASP A 259 1.56 -5.54 -11.89
N TRP A 260 2.47 -4.60 -12.13
CA TRP A 260 3.88 -4.73 -11.76
C TRP A 260 4.53 -3.39 -11.53
N SER A 261 5.58 -3.41 -10.71
CA SER A 261 6.42 -2.23 -10.54
C SER A 261 7.89 -2.58 -10.40
N LEU A 262 8.74 -1.61 -10.77
CA LEU A 262 10.17 -1.60 -10.48
C LEU A 262 10.52 -0.25 -9.86
N GLY A 263 11.16 -0.29 -8.69
CA GLY A 263 11.42 0.90 -7.92
C GLY A 263 12.83 0.96 -7.32
N VAL A 264 13.17 2.14 -6.86
CA VAL A 264 14.38 2.42 -6.11
C VAL A 264 14.08 3.40 -4.98
N ASP A 265 14.56 3.07 -3.79
CA ASP A 265 14.57 3.95 -2.64
C ASP A 265 15.98 4.41 -2.33
N ILE A 266 16.11 5.67 -1.93
CA ILE A 266 17.35 6.26 -1.42
C ILE A 266 17.06 6.89 -0.06
N VAL A 267 17.83 6.53 0.97
CA VAL A 267 17.71 7.09 2.33
C VAL A 267 18.90 8.00 2.59
N PRO A 268 18.86 9.27 2.16
CA PRO A 268 20.00 10.19 2.30
C PRO A 268 20.32 10.54 3.74
N ILE A 269 19.31 10.57 4.59
CA ILE A 269 19.40 10.80 6.04
C ILE A 269 18.34 9.98 6.75
N SER A 270 18.55 9.67 8.04
CA SER A 270 17.53 8.98 8.84
C SER A 270 16.19 9.72 8.81
N GLY A 271 15.11 8.97 8.61
CA GLY A 271 13.76 9.50 8.57
C GLY A 271 13.34 10.12 7.23
N LEU A 272 14.21 10.21 6.22
CA LEU A 272 13.86 10.68 4.87
C LEU A 272 14.15 9.60 3.84
N THR A 273 13.13 9.17 3.11
CA THR A 273 13.28 8.29 1.94
C THR A 273 12.84 9.04 0.69
N LEU A 274 13.64 8.95 -0.36
CA LEU A 274 13.31 9.40 -1.71
C LEU A 274 13.11 8.16 -2.57
N SER A 275 11.96 8.06 -3.22
CA SER A 275 11.59 6.90 -4.02
C SER A 275 11.26 7.28 -5.45
N ALA A 276 11.59 6.40 -6.39
CA ALA A 276 11.14 6.48 -7.76
C ALA A 276 10.74 5.07 -8.22
N ALA A 277 9.59 4.95 -8.89
CA ALA A 277 9.12 3.69 -9.42
C ALA A 277 8.47 3.84 -10.80
N TYR A 278 8.65 2.82 -11.63
CA TYR A 278 7.82 2.56 -12.79
C TYR A 278 6.72 1.58 -12.36
N VAL A 279 5.47 1.94 -12.61
CA VAL A 279 4.29 1.12 -12.27
C VAL A 279 3.43 1.00 -13.51
N ASP A 280 2.93 -0.20 -13.78
CA ASP A 280 2.11 -0.46 -14.96
C ASP A 280 1.15 -1.64 -14.72
N THR A 281 0.19 -1.82 -15.63
CA THR A 281 -0.78 -2.93 -15.65
C THR A 281 -0.91 -3.47 -17.07
N ASP A 282 -1.49 -4.65 -17.23
CA ASP A 282 -1.88 -5.18 -18.54
C ASP A 282 -3.29 -4.72 -19.00
N ILE A 283 -3.91 -3.80 -18.26
CA ILE A 283 -5.19 -3.18 -18.66
C ILE A 283 -4.96 -2.40 -19.95
N SER A 284 -5.71 -2.76 -21.00
CA SER A 284 -5.59 -2.08 -22.29
C SER A 284 -6.22 -0.68 -22.25
N GLU A 285 -5.74 0.24 -23.11
CA GLU A 285 -6.35 1.56 -23.28
C GLU A 285 -7.86 1.48 -23.66
N ALA A 286 -8.24 0.44 -24.41
CA ALA A 286 -9.63 0.25 -24.79
C ALA A 286 -10.51 -0.08 -23.58
N GLU A 287 -10.03 -0.91 -22.66
CA GLU A 287 -10.71 -1.24 -21.41
C GLU A 287 -10.74 -0.03 -20.48
N ALA A 288 -9.62 0.65 -20.30
CA ALA A 288 -9.56 1.87 -19.50
C ALA A 288 -10.52 2.94 -20.01
N ASN A 289 -10.63 3.12 -21.33
CA ASN A 289 -11.55 4.09 -21.92
C ASN A 289 -13.03 3.72 -21.78
N LEU A 290 -13.37 2.44 -21.65
CA LEU A 290 -14.74 2.02 -21.34
C LEU A 290 -15.17 2.42 -19.92
N ILE A 291 -14.22 2.51 -19.02
CA ILE A 291 -14.45 2.78 -17.62
C ILE A 291 -14.35 4.29 -17.32
N ARG A 292 -13.39 4.98 -17.95
CA ARG A 292 -13.13 6.41 -17.80
C ARG A 292 -14.34 7.35 -17.98
N PRO A 293 -15.24 7.15 -18.97
CA PRO A 293 -16.41 8.02 -19.14
C PRO A 293 -17.36 8.03 -17.95
N ASN A 294 -17.28 7.03 -17.09
CA ASN A 294 -18.14 6.93 -15.91
C ASN A 294 -17.55 7.63 -14.68
N PHE A 295 -16.27 8.03 -14.74
CA PHE A 295 -15.52 8.62 -13.62
C PHE A 295 -14.79 9.91 -13.96
N ALA A 296 -14.62 10.23 -15.24
CA ALA A 296 -14.11 11.54 -15.59
C ALA A 296 -15.10 12.59 -15.07
N THR A 297 -14.70 13.35 -14.06
CA THR A 297 -15.24 14.70 -13.92
C THR A 297 -14.98 15.37 -15.24
N LEU A 298 -16.06 15.67 -15.97
CA LEU A 298 -15.99 16.53 -17.14
C LEU A 298 -15.65 17.91 -16.59
N ASP A 299 -14.39 18.29 -16.66
CA ASP A 299 -13.96 19.69 -16.62
C ASP A 299 -14.22 20.34 -17.97
#